data_4c127c1ce3d6f71e7e97d50a04cb9087
#
_entry.id   4c127c1ce3d6f71e7e97d50a04cb9087
#
_cell.length_a   1.000
_cell.length_b   1.000
_cell.length_c   1.000
_cell.angle_alpha   90.00
_cell.angle_beta   90.00
_cell.angle_gamma   90.00
#
_symmetry.space_group_name_H-M   'P 1'
#
loop_
_entity.id
_entity.type
_entity.pdbx_description
1 polymer ?
#
loop_
_entity_poly.entity_id
_entity_poly.type
_entity_poly.pdbx_seq_one_letter_code
_entity_poly.pdbx_strand_id
1 'polypeptide(L)'
;MEQVMEIKIDGSSKLFDKTNMLYKEFPSDFRQIRYFTLLIVQSAPPEIKELNLLEQQISEIIKNAVKHGNKNDINKKVRVWYQFSSDEARIIVEDEGEGFKDLEKWNEFNRKRVACLYEQNFEELGNYVSFRTAKSDDYDGGNALFAALEYWNAGFIYNNKKNGVAAKKVFARKRHGVAIDD
;
A
#
# COMPACT_ATOMS: atom_id res chain seq x y z
N MET A 1 -2.71 6.04 -24.19
CA MET A 1 -2.07 4.78 -23.73
C MET A 1 -2.07 4.82 -22.21
N GLU A 2 -2.93 4.01 -21.57
CA GLU A 2 -2.91 3.92 -20.10
C GLU A 2 -1.56 3.40 -19.63
N GLN A 3 -0.96 4.09 -18.69
CA GLN A 3 0.33 3.69 -18.13
C GLN A 3 0.10 2.43 -17.30
N VAL A 4 0.73 1.33 -17.67
CA VAL A 4 0.69 0.09 -16.89
C VAL A 4 1.23 0.38 -15.50
N MET A 5 0.42 0.16 -14.46
CA MET A 5 0.83 0.38 -13.08
C MET A 5 1.82 -0.70 -12.66
N GLU A 6 3.05 -0.30 -12.37
CA GLU A 6 4.11 -1.16 -11.85
C GLU A 6 4.56 -0.66 -10.48
N ILE A 7 4.98 -1.58 -9.63
CA ILE A 7 5.66 -1.22 -8.40
C ILE A 7 7.10 -0.84 -8.75
N LYS A 8 7.46 0.41 -8.50
CA LYS A 8 8.81 0.93 -8.72
C LYS A 8 9.67 0.75 -7.48
N ILE A 9 10.99 0.61 -7.72
CA ILE A 9 12.02 0.61 -6.68
C ILE A 9 12.84 1.87 -6.86
N ASP A 10 12.71 2.81 -5.94
CA ASP A 10 13.46 4.06 -5.94
C ASP A 10 13.59 4.62 -4.52
N GLY A 11 14.66 4.25 -3.84
CA GLY A 11 14.95 4.73 -2.48
C GLY A 11 15.27 6.23 -2.40
N SER A 12 15.52 6.89 -3.54
CA SER A 12 15.76 8.34 -3.63
C SER A 12 14.48 9.15 -3.85
N SER A 13 13.33 8.49 -4.02
CA SER A 13 12.05 9.17 -4.22
C SER A 13 11.73 10.12 -3.06
N LYS A 14 11.17 11.28 -3.38
CA LYS A 14 10.68 12.26 -2.39
C LYS A 14 9.59 11.70 -1.48
N LEU A 15 8.93 10.59 -1.88
CA LEU A 15 7.96 9.91 -1.04
C LEU A 15 8.59 9.35 0.25
N PHE A 16 9.90 9.09 0.27
CA PHE A 16 10.64 8.68 1.46
C PHE A 16 11.11 9.83 2.35
N ASP A 17 10.79 11.08 2.01
CA ASP A 17 11.07 12.23 2.86
C ASP A 17 10.20 12.17 4.13
N LYS A 18 10.85 12.04 5.28
CA LYS A 18 10.22 11.86 6.60
C LYS A 18 10.01 13.19 7.33
N THR A 19 10.35 14.33 6.70
CA THR A 19 10.23 15.65 7.32
C THR A 19 8.79 15.91 7.75
N ASN A 20 8.60 16.34 9.00
CA ASN A 20 7.30 16.61 9.61
C ASN A 20 6.34 15.42 9.74
N MET A 21 6.82 14.20 9.52
CA MET A 21 6.01 12.99 9.75
C MET A 21 6.02 12.60 11.22
N LEU A 22 4.89 12.08 11.69
CA LEU A 22 4.81 11.37 12.95
C LEU A 22 5.49 10.01 12.80
N TYR A 23 5.96 9.45 13.93
CA TYR A 23 6.67 8.18 13.94
C TYR A 23 6.14 7.26 15.03
N LYS A 24 6.01 5.99 14.70
CA LYS A 24 5.76 4.90 15.64
C LYS A 24 6.57 3.67 15.26
N GLU A 25 6.88 2.87 16.27
CA GLU A 25 7.61 1.62 16.15
C GLU A 25 6.83 0.52 16.87
N PHE A 26 6.63 -0.62 16.19
CA PHE A 26 5.85 -1.73 16.70
C PHE A 26 6.62 -3.04 16.64
N PRO A 27 6.43 -3.95 17.61
CA PRO A 27 6.89 -5.31 17.48
C PRO A 27 6.10 -6.04 16.36
N SER A 28 6.71 -7.06 15.75
CA SER A 28 6.06 -7.84 14.69
C SER A 28 5.11 -8.87 15.27
N ASP A 29 4.07 -8.41 15.94
CA ASP A 29 2.99 -9.23 16.50
C ASP A 29 1.74 -9.13 15.62
N PHE A 30 1.47 -10.17 14.84
CA PHE A 30 0.32 -10.20 13.92
C PHE A 30 -1.03 -10.10 14.63
N ARG A 31 -1.12 -10.45 15.91
CA ARG A 31 -2.35 -10.34 16.70
C ARG A 31 -2.72 -8.91 17.02
N GLN A 32 -1.77 -7.98 16.93
CA GLN A 32 -1.94 -6.57 17.28
C GLN A 32 -1.97 -5.63 16.07
N ILE A 33 -1.98 -6.14 14.86
CA ILE A 33 -1.95 -5.32 13.63
C ILE A 33 -3.10 -4.31 13.61
N ARG A 34 -4.30 -4.74 13.98
CA ARG A 34 -5.45 -3.83 14.05
C ARG A 34 -5.23 -2.71 15.06
N TYR A 35 -4.71 -3.02 16.22
CA TYR A 35 -4.40 -2.03 17.25
C TYR A 35 -3.35 -1.02 16.78
N PHE A 36 -2.28 -1.49 16.13
CA PHE A 36 -1.26 -0.61 15.56
C PHE A 36 -1.83 0.30 14.48
N THR A 37 -2.67 -0.24 13.61
CA THR A 37 -3.35 0.54 12.58
C THR A 37 -4.24 1.63 13.18
N LEU A 38 -5.02 1.33 14.19
CA LEU A 38 -5.87 2.30 14.89
C LEU A 38 -5.07 3.42 15.53
N LEU A 39 -3.92 3.11 16.13
CA LEU A 39 -3.03 4.12 16.72
C LEU A 39 -2.48 5.10 15.68
N ILE A 40 -2.28 4.64 14.45
CA ILE A 40 -1.83 5.50 13.35
C ILE A 40 -3.00 6.35 12.84
N VAL A 41 -4.11 5.73 12.53
CA VAL A 41 -5.27 6.37 11.87
C VAL A 41 -6.00 7.36 12.80
N GLN A 42 -5.85 7.24 14.11
CA GLN A 42 -6.46 8.21 15.05
C GLN A 42 -5.98 9.66 14.83
N SER A 43 -4.83 9.85 14.19
CA SER A 43 -4.32 11.20 13.83
C SER A 43 -4.91 11.74 12.52
N ALA A 44 -5.69 10.95 11.81
CA ALA A 44 -6.30 11.36 10.55
C ALA A 44 -7.47 12.33 10.81
N PRO A 45 -7.59 13.43 10.03
CA PRO A 45 -8.71 14.35 10.15
C PRO A 45 -10.06 13.66 9.91
N PRO A 46 -11.11 14.03 10.66
CA PRO A 46 -12.45 13.43 10.50
C PRO A 46 -13.12 13.80 9.16
N GLU A 47 -12.59 14.78 8.45
CA GLU A 47 -13.08 15.21 7.12
C GLU A 47 -12.77 14.20 6.01
N ILE A 48 -11.87 13.25 6.25
CA ILE A 48 -11.58 12.18 5.30
C ILE A 48 -12.79 11.26 5.21
N LYS A 49 -13.47 11.25 4.06
CA LYS A 49 -14.73 10.53 3.88
C LYS A 49 -14.58 9.01 3.92
N GLU A 50 -13.47 8.50 3.41
CA GLU A 50 -13.20 7.07 3.25
C GLU A 50 -12.21 6.59 4.31
N LEU A 51 -12.37 7.00 5.55
CA LEU A 51 -11.45 6.67 6.64
C LEU A 51 -11.32 5.15 6.85
N ASN A 52 -12.40 4.40 6.66
CA ASN A 52 -12.37 2.94 6.76
C ASN A 52 -11.49 2.30 5.67
N LEU A 53 -11.52 2.85 4.46
CA LEU A 53 -10.69 2.36 3.36
C LEU A 53 -9.21 2.71 3.59
N LEU A 54 -8.93 3.91 4.10
CA LEU A 54 -7.58 4.29 4.52
C LEU A 54 -7.04 3.36 5.61
N GLU A 55 -7.84 3.07 6.62
CA GLU A 55 -7.50 2.12 7.70
C GLU A 55 -7.17 0.74 7.12
N GLN A 56 -8.03 0.22 6.24
CA GLN A 56 -7.83 -1.06 5.59
C GLN A 56 -6.51 -1.09 4.79
N GLN A 57 -6.23 -0.07 4.01
CA GLN A 57 -5.02 -0.01 3.19
C GLN A 57 -3.74 0.13 4.02
N ILE A 58 -3.78 0.89 5.10
CA ILE A 58 -2.66 0.98 6.05
C ILE A 58 -2.45 -0.36 6.76
N SER A 59 -3.52 -1.01 7.19
CA SER A 59 -3.47 -2.34 7.80
C SER A 59 -2.79 -3.38 6.91
N GLU A 60 -3.08 -3.37 5.60
CA GLU A 60 -2.44 -4.28 4.65
C GLU A 60 -0.94 -4.04 4.50
N ILE A 61 -0.49 -2.79 4.49
CA ILE A 61 0.95 -2.47 4.44
C ILE A 61 1.66 -2.96 5.72
N ILE A 62 1.08 -2.71 6.88
CA ILE A 62 1.63 -3.15 8.17
C ILE A 62 1.65 -4.68 8.25
N LYS A 63 0.58 -5.32 7.83
CA LYS A 63 0.46 -6.79 7.77
C LYS A 63 1.57 -7.40 6.91
N ASN A 64 1.85 -6.83 5.74
CA ASN A 64 2.94 -7.29 4.89
C ASN A 64 4.31 -7.16 5.56
N ALA A 65 4.57 -6.05 6.24
CA ALA A 65 5.80 -5.85 6.98
C ALA A 65 5.97 -6.85 8.14
N VAL A 66 4.91 -7.07 8.91
CA VAL A 66 4.92 -8.02 10.05
C VAL A 66 5.06 -9.46 9.59
N LYS A 67 4.21 -9.90 8.66
CA LYS A 67 4.10 -11.32 8.27
C LYS A 67 5.15 -11.73 7.25
N HIS A 68 5.30 -10.97 6.19
CA HIS A 68 6.18 -11.32 5.08
C HIS A 68 7.58 -10.73 5.22
N GLY A 69 7.71 -9.50 5.69
CA GLY A 69 9.00 -8.87 5.97
C GLY A 69 9.69 -9.51 7.16
N ASN A 70 9.15 -9.33 8.33
CA ASN A 70 9.75 -9.80 9.60
C ASN A 70 9.36 -11.24 10.00
N LYS A 71 8.53 -11.92 9.22
CA LYS A 71 8.12 -13.32 9.43
C LYS A 71 7.53 -13.59 10.84
N ASN A 72 6.74 -12.65 11.34
CA ASN A 72 6.13 -12.68 12.67
C ASN A 72 7.16 -12.78 13.82
N ASP A 73 8.40 -12.38 13.60
CA ASP A 73 9.42 -12.35 14.66
C ASP A 73 9.18 -11.13 15.55
N ILE A 74 8.69 -11.38 16.76
CA ILE A 74 8.35 -10.33 17.74
C ILE A 74 9.56 -9.48 18.17
N ASN A 75 10.77 -9.98 17.97
CA ASN A 75 12.00 -9.25 18.27
C ASN A 75 12.40 -8.28 17.17
N LYS A 76 11.80 -8.40 15.99
CA LYS A 76 11.97 -7.47 14.88
C LYS A 76 10.89 -6.42 14.88
N LYS A 77 11.25 -5.21 14.52
CA LYS A 77 10.36 -4.06 14.58
C LYS A 77 9.87 -3.64 13.21
N VAL A 78 8.67 -3.11 13.19
CA VAL A 78 8.10 -2.37 12.07
C VAL A 78 8.13 -0.89 12.44
N ARG A 79 8.75 -0.07 11.59
CA ARG A 79 8.85 1.37 11.74
C ARG A 79 7.90 2.05 10.80
N VAL A 80 7.11 2.98 11.32
CA VAL A 80 6.05 3.65 10.56
C VAL A 80 6.17 5.15 10.72
N TRP A 81 6.30 5.86 9.60
CA TRP A 81 6.18 7.31 9.51
C TRP A 81 4.90 7.65 8.78
N TYR A 82 4.17 8.63 9.25
CA TYR A 82 2.89 8.97 8.66
C TYR A 82 2.52 10.44 8.84
N GLN A 83 1.76 10.95 7.89
CA GLN A 83 1.24 12.31 7.90
C GLN A 83 -0.10 12.32 7.17
N PHE A 84 -1.11 12.88 7.81
CA PHE A 84 -2.45 12.99 7.25
C PHE A 84 -2.94 14.44 7.27
N SER A 85 -3.62 14.81 6.21
CA SER A 85 -4.40 16.05 6.12
C SER A 85 -5.76 15.74 5.46
N SER A 86 -6.63 16.74 5.35
CA SER A 86 -7.90 16.58 4.63
C SER A 86 -7.70 16.31 3.13
N ASP A 87 -6.55 16.68 2.57
CA ASP A 87 -6.24 16.57 1.14
C ASP A 87 -5.43 15.33 0.79
N GLU A 88 -4.60 14.82 1.70
CA GLU A 88 -3.68 13.73 1.42
C GLU A 88 -3.31 12.89 2.64
N ALA A 89 -2.94 11.65 2.37
CA ALA A 89 -2.33 10.74 3.32
C ALA A 89 -0.98 10.26 2.80
N ARG A 90 0.03 10.26 3.67
CA ARG A 90 1.36 9.72 3.39
C ARG A 90 1.76 8.73 4.48
N ILE A 91 2.34 7.63 4.08
CA ILE A 91 2.86 6.63 5.01
C ILE A 91 4.16 6.03 4.46
N ILE A 92 5.10 5.76 5.36
CA ILE A 92 6.31 4.99 5.07
C ILE A 92 6.36 3.88 6.11
N VAL A 93 6.54 2.64 5.64
CA VAL A 93 6.65 1.47 6.50
C VAL A 93 7.91 0.72 6.15
N GLU A 94 8.77 0.48 7.14
CA GLU A 94 10.01 -0.30 7.00
C GLU A 94 10.00 -1.49 7.95
N ASP A 95 10.43 -2.64 7.45
CA ASP A 95 10.69 -3.84 8.23
C ASP A 95 12.19 -4.17 8.27
N GLU A 96 12.56 -5.19 9.02
CA GLU A 96 13.94 -5.67 9.17
C GLU A 96 14.19 -6.96 8.36
N GLY A 97 13.33 -7.24 7.39
CA GLY A 97 13.43 -8.44 6.56
C GLY A 97 14.38 -8.29 5.38
N GLU A 98 14.44 -9.33 4.58
CA GLU A 98 15.32 -9.43 3.40
C GLU A 98 14.78 -8.71 2.16
N GLY A 99 13.58 -8.17 2.25
CA GLY A 99 12.91 -7.48 1.14
C GLY A 99 11.99 -8.36 0.31
N PHE A 100 11.24 -7.71 -0.59
CA PHE A 100 10.27 -8.34 -1.47
C PHE A 100 10.98 -9.08 -2.63
N LYS A 101 11.13 -10.39 -2.52
CA LYS A 101 11.93 -11.19 -3.48
C LYS A 101 11.26 -11.41 -4.83
N ASP A 102 9.94 -11.43 -4.87
CA ASP A 102 9.16 -11.75 -6.08
C ASP A 102 8.57 -10.51 -6.78
N LEU A 103 9.12 -9.32 -6.52
CA LEU A 103 8.56 -8.06 -7.02
C LEU A 103 8.50 -8.01 -8.56
N GLU A 104 9.56 -8.47 -9.24
CA GLU A 104 9.62 -8.51 -10.70
C GLU A 104 8.59 -9.46 -11.30
N LYS A 105 8.42 -10.63 -10.69
CA LYS A 105 7.39 -11.60 -11.08
C LYS A 105 5.99 -11.03 -10.90
N TRP A 106 5.80 -10.29 -9.81
CA TRP A 106 4.52 -9.63 -9.56
C TRP A 106 4.24 -8.55 -10.61
N ASN A 107 5.21 -7.73 -10.95
CA ASN A 107 5.08 -6.70 -11.98
C ASN A 107 4.77 -7.33 -13.35
N GLU A 108 5.43 -8.42 -13.72
CA GLU A 108 5.12 -9.16 -14.95
C GLU A 108 3.69 -9.71 -14.95
N PHE A 109 3.28 -10.32 -13.85
CA PHE A 109 1.92 -10.80 -13.66
C PHE A 109 0.89 -9.68 -13.79
N ASN A 110 1.14 -8.53 -13.17
CA ASN A 110 0.26 -7.37 -13.25
C ASN A 110 0.17 -6.81 -14.69
N ARG A 111 1.29 -6.75 -15.42
CA ARG A 111 1.28 -6.34 -16.83
C ARG A 111 0.37 -7.23 -17.68
N LYS A 112 0.45 -8.54 -17.50
CA LYS A 112 -0.41 -9.51 -18.21
C LYS A 112 -1.87 -9.35 -17.83
N ARG A 113 -2.15 -9.14 -16.56
CA ARG A 113 -3.52 -8.88 -16.05
C ARG A 113 -4.12 -7.63 -16.67
N VAL A 114 -3.36 -6.52 -16.69
CA VAL A 114 -3.82 -5.26 -17.27
C VAL A 114 -4.01 -5.38 -18.78
N ALA A 115 -3.12 -6.09 -19.48
CA ALA A 115 -3.27 -6.35 -20.92
C ALA A 115 -4.56 -7.14 -21.23
N CYS A 116 -4.86 -8.19 -20.45
CA CYS A 116 -6.12 -8.94 -20.61
C CYS A 116 -7.35 -8.08 -20.37
N LEU A 117 -7.32 -7.18 -19.40
CA LEU A 117 -8.41 -6.24 -19.14
C LEU A 117 -8.59 -5.25 -20.30
N TYR A 118 -7.51 -4.72 -20.84
CA TYR A 118 -7.53 -3.78 -21.97
C TYR A 118 -8.06 -4.42 -23.26
N GLU A 119 -7.61 -5.64 -23.56
CA GLU A 119 -8.01 -6.42 -24.71
C GLU A 119 -9.39 -7.08 -24.55
N GLN A 120 -10.00 -6.95 -23.38
CA GLN A 120 -11.25 -7.62 -23.00
C GLN A 120 -11.20 -9.15 -23.14
N ASN A 121 -10.02 -9.71 -22.97
CA ASN A 121 -9.80 -11.16 -22.96
C ASN A 121 -10.12 -11.74 -21.57
N PHE A 122 -11.41 -11.89 -21.27
CA PHE A 122 -11.87 -12.34 -19.95
C PHE A 122 -11.61 -13.81 -19.67
N GLU A 123 -11.44 -14.62 -20.70
CA GLU A 123 -11.06 -16.03 -20.54
C GLU A 123 -9.65 -16.16 -20.00
N GLU A 124 -8.68 -15.47 -20.61
CA GLU A 124 -7.30 -15.46 -20.15
C GLU A 124 -7.12 -14.72 -18.81
N LEU A 125 -7.93 -13.67 -18.58
CA LEU A 125 -7.92 -12.91 -17.33
C LEU A 125 -8.10 -13.79 -16.11
N GLY A 126 -8.86 -14.88 -16.21
CA GLY A 126 -9.05 -15.84 -15.13
C GLY A 126 -7.73 -16.41 -14.58
N ASN A 127 -6.68 -16.46 -15.39
CA ASN A 127 -5.33 -16.91 -14.99
C ASN A 127 -4.57 -15.86 -14.17
N TYR A 128 -5.01 -14.60 -14.19
CA TYR A 128 -4.33 -13.45 -13.57
C TYR A 128 -5.17 -12.78 -12.47
N VAL A 129 -6.12 -13.48 -11.90
CA VAL A 129 -6.96 -12.94 -10.81
C VAL A 129 -6.22 -12.88 -9.49
N SER A 130 -5.33 -13.85 -9.25
CA SER A 130 -4.65 -14.00 -7.98
C SER A 130 -3.18 -14.37 -8.18
N PHE A 131 -2.28 -13.50 -7.72
CA PHE A 131 -0.86 -13.78 -7.72
C PHE A 131 -0.49 -14.63 -6.51
N ARG A 132 0.11 -15.78 -6.76
CA ARG A 132 0.60 -16.69 -5.71
C ARG A 132 2.03 -17.13 -5.99
N THR A 133 2.82 -17.23 -4.93
CA THR A 133 4.15 -17.84 -4.95
C THR A 133 4.13 -19.08 -4.06
N ALA A 134 5.18 -19.89 -4.10
CA ALA A 134 5.33 -21.05 -3.22
C ALA A 134 5.33 -20.70 -1.71
N LYS A 135 5.49 -19.41 -1.36
CA LYS A 135 5.49 -18.89 0.01
C LYS A 135 4.18 -18.22 0.40
N SER A 136 3.24 -18.05 -0.53
CA SER A 136 1.93 -17.48 -0.24
C SER A 136 1.08 -18.51 0.51
N ASP A 137 0.43 -18.08 1.58
CA ASP A 137 -0.62 -18.89 2.20
C ASP A 137 -1.94 -18.76 1.41
N ASP A 138 -2.91 -19.62 1.73
CA ASP A 138 -4.20 -19.67 1.01
C ASP A 138 -5.05 -18.41 1.19
N TYR A 139 -4.70 -17.54 2.15
CA TYR A 139 -5.41 -16.30 2.47
C TYR A 139 -4.81 -15.05 1.80
N ASP A 140 -3.57 -15.12 1.33
CA ASP A 140 -2.85 -13.95 0.85
C ASP A 140 -2.97 -13.68 -0.66
N GLY A 141 -3.57 -14.47 -1.45
CA GLY A 141 -3.89 -14.40 -2.90
C GLY A 141 -3.21 -13.35 -3.80
N GLY A 142 -2.35 -12.50 -3.27
CA GLY A 142 -1.65 -11.41 -3.98
C GLY A 142 -2.53 -10.22 -4.39
N ASN A 143 -3.82 -10.27 -4.11
CA ASN A 143 -4.78 -9.24 -4.53
C ASN A 143 -4.61 -7.91 -3.77
N ALA A 144 -4.03 -7.94 -2.57
CA ALA A 144 -3.80 -6.74 -1.77
C ALA A 144 -2.89 -5.73 -2.46
N LEU A 145 -1.87 -6.17 -3.21
CA LEU A 145 -0.99 -5.29 -3.96
C LEU A 145 -1.69 -4.61 -5.15
N PHE A 146 -2.60 -5.29 -5.83
CA PHE A 146 -3.41 -4.67 -6.88
C PHE A 146 -4.29 -3.57 -6.31
N ALA A 147 -4.96 -3.82 -5.20
CA ALA A 147 -5.77 -2.83 -4.49
C ALA A 147 -4.93 -1.67 -3.97
N ALA A 148 -3.71 -1.92 -3.47
CA ALA A 148 -2.80 -0.90 -3.00
C ALA A 148 -2.37 0.06 -4.13
N LEU A 149 -1.97 -0.45 -5.29
CA LEU A 149 -1.60 0.39 -6.43
C LEU A 149 -2.76 1.25 -6.93
N GLU A 150 -3.97 0.74 -6.89
CA GLU A 150 -5.17 1.48 -7.26
C GLU A 150 -5.50 2.56 -6.22
N TYR A 151 -5.44 2.21 -4.94
CA TYR A 151 -5.77 3.14 -3.85
C TYR A 151 -4.74 4.27 -3.71
N TRP A 152 -3.43 3.94 -3.61
CA TRP A 152 -2.35 4.91 -3.40
C TRP A 152 -2.01 5.64 -4.70
N ASN A 153 -2.94 6.47 -5.14
CA ASN A 153 -2.96 7.11 -6.47
C ASN A 153 -1.85 8.12 -6.74
N ALA A 154 -1.16 8.57 -5.71
CA ALA A 154 -0.06 9.54 -5.84
C ALA A 154 1.33 8.92 -5.59
N GLY A 155 1.40 7.60 -5.46
CA GLY A 155 2.64 6.85 -5.41
C GLY A 155 2.60 5.66 -4.45
N PHE A 156 3.26 4.59 -4.85
CA PHE A 156 3.49 3.39 -4.05
C PHE A 156 4.84 2.81 -4.50
N ILE A 157 5.89 3.06 -3.73
CA ILE A 157 7.28 2.83 -4.15
C ILE A 157 8.03 2.07 -3.06
N TYR A 158 8.82 1.08 -3.45
CA TYR A 158 9.74 0.38 -2.56
C TYR A 158 11.11 1.05 -2.52
N ASN A 159 11.79 0.97 -1.37
CA ASN A 159 13.20 1.32 -1.26
C ASN A 159 14.10 0.30 -1.97
N ASN A 160 15.41 0.61 -2.09
CA ASN A 160 16.34 -0.23 -2.84
C ASN A 160 16.52 -1.64 -2.23
N LYS A 161 16.37 -1.77 -0.91
CA LYS A 161 16.39 -3.07 -0.22
C LYS A 161 15.08 -3.83 -0.31
N LYS A 162 14.02 -3.21 -0.82
CA LYS A 162 12.66 -3.77 -0.94
C LYS A 162 12.03 -4.16 0.40
N ASN A 163 12.51 -3.60 1.50
CA ASN A 163 11.98 -3.80 2.86
C ASN A 163 11.30 -2.56 3.44
N GLY A 164 11.12 -1.55 2.64
CA GLY A 164 10.41 -0.33 2.97
C GLY A 164 9.56 0.13 1.81
N VAL A 165 8.36 0.59 2.12
CA VAL A 165 7.41 1.13 1.16
C VAL A 165 7.00 2.54 1.55
N ALA A 166 6.95 3.43 0.58
CA ALA A 166 6.37 4.77 0.72
C ALA A 166 5.12 4.87 -0.15
N ALA A 167 4.03 5.31 0.44
CA ALA A 167 2.74 5.42 -0.23
C ALA A 167 2.10 6.80 0.01
N LYS A 168 1.44 7.31 -1.01
CA LYS A 168 0.72 8.58 -0.97
C LYS A 168 -0.65 8.45 -1.64
N LYS A 169 -1.66 8.94 -0.93
CA LYS A 169 -3.03 9.11 -1.42
C LYS A 169 -3.38 10.59 -1.46
N VAL A 170 -3.89 11.06 -2.59
CA VAL A 170 -4.53 12.37 -2.72
C VAL A 170 -6.03 12.15 -2.80
N PHE A 171 -6.76 12.75 -1.84
CA PHE A 171 -8.22 12.64 -1.77
C PHE A 171 -8.88 13.58 -2.78
N ALA A 172 -9.98 13.13 -3.41
CA ALA A 172 -10.76 13.97 -4.30
C ALA A 172 -11.36 15.15 -3.52
N ARG A 173 -11.12 16.39 -3.97
CA ARG A 173 -11.79 17.57 -3.43
C ARG A 173 -13.27 17.50 -3.77
N LYS A 174 -14.14 17.87 -2.81
CA LYS A 174 -15.53 18.22 -3.13
C LYS A 174 -15.49 19.36 -4.17
N ARG A 175 -16.05 19.13 -5.36
CA ARG A 175 -16.48 20.26 -6.16
C ARG A 175 -17.57 20.96 -5.34
N HIS A 176 -17.28 22.14 -4.79
CA HIS A 176 -18.31 23.03 -4.37
C HIS A 176 -19.13 23.32 -5.63
N GLY A 177 -20.36 22.82 -5.67
CA GLY A 177 -21.30 23.18 -6.71
C GLY A 177 -21.39 24.70 -6.70
N VAL A 178 -21.02 25.31 -7.83
CA VAL A 178 -21.42 26.67 -8.10
C VAL A 178 -22.93 26.60 -8.17
N ALA A 179 -23.62 27.14 -7.16
CA ALA A 179 -25.03 27.43 -7.27
C ALA A 179 -25.14 28.44 -8.41
N ILE A 180 -25.71 28.01 -9.53
CA ILE A 180 -26.16 28.93 -10.56
C ILE A 180 -27.51 29.42 -10.01
N ASP A 181 -27.49 30.60 -9.40
CA ASP A 181 -28.70 31.34 -9.12
C ASP A 181 -29.26 31.79 -10.48
N ASP A 182 -30.43 31.31 -10.83
CA ASP A 182 -31.28 31.86 -11.88
C ASP A 182 -31.99 33.13 -11.40
#